data_343bf14d8e7df6b552981249dca43e20
#
_entry.id   343bf14d8e7df6b552981249dca43e20
#
_cell.length_a   1.000
_cell.length_b   1.000
_cell.length_c   1.000
_cell.angle_alpha   90.00
_cell.angle_beta   90.00
_cell.angle_gamma   90.00
#
_symmetry.space_group_name_H-M   'P 1'
#
loop_
_entity.id
_entity.type
_entity.pdbx_description
1 polymer ?
#
loop_
_entity_poly.entity_id
_entity_poly.type
_entity_poly.pdbx_seq_one_letter_code
_entity_poly.pdbx_strand_id
1 'polypeptide(L)'
;MKIKFLEYMRRLKPKGMQSTVMLAFSLISVSIMLILGVVMYMKFSALSQQEMIQDTDTLMEQTRERLEEYLIAMRQISDTVYYNVIKENDLSAQDNKIQQGMNIIYEANRSYLRSIAIYNDYGSLMAAEPVASQKEDSDVIHQSWFQKAIGAVENMHFSTPHIQNLFDDATRQHCWVISLSCVVDLTDKGVPVTGVLLVDMDFSGISRMLQRINSNASDNGQYYYLCDSNGGIIYHKKQMQISSGIFRENNVAAAAYRD
;
A
#
# COMPACT_ATOMS: atom_id res chain seq x y z
N MET A 1 -26.78 14.56 -43.74
CA MET A 1 -26.41 13.16 -43.89
C MET A 1 -27.60 12.23 -44.24
N LYS A 2 -28.81 12.45 -43.68
CA LYS A 2 -30.04 11.65 -43.95
C LYS A 2 -30.55 11.66 -45.38
N ILE A 3 -30.40 12.76 -46.11
CA ILE A 3 -30.98 12.96 -47.46
C ILE A 3 -30.23 12.14 -48.52
N LYS A 4 -28.89 12.05 -48.45
CA LYS A 4 -28.09 11.23 -49.38
C LYS A 4 -28.29 9.72 -49.17
N PHE A 5 -28.62 9.26 -47.97
CA PHE A 5 -28.92 7.86 -47.68
C PHE A 5 -30.25 7.41 -48.26
N LEU A 6 -31.28 8.29 -48.23
CA LEU A 6 -32.59 8.04 -48.84
C LEU A 6 -32.54 7.99 -50.38
N GLU A 7 -31.72 8.82 -51.02
CA GLU A 7 -31.48 8.76 -52.48
C GLU A 7 -30.72 7.49 -52.92
N TYR A 8 -29.78 7.03 -52.08
CA TYR A 8 -29.06 5.77 -52.35
C TYR A 8 -29.98 4.55 -52.25
N MET A 9 -30.86 4.53 -51.27
CA MET A 9 -31.89 3.49 -51.09
C MET A 9 -32.90 3.46 -52.23
N ARG A 10 -33.20 4.60 -52.84
CA ARG A 10 -34.14 4.72 -53.98
C ARG A 10 -33.56 4.16 -55.28
N ARG A 11 -32.24 4.09 -55.44
CA ARG A 11 -31.51 3.46 -56.56
C ARG A 11 -31.42 1.94 -56.48
N LEU A 12 -31.66 1.35 -55.32
CA LEU A 12 -31.61 -0.10 -55.04
C LEU A 12 -32.96 -0.80 -55.31
N LYS A 13 -33.92 -0.17 -56.06
CA LYS A 13 -35.15 -0.86 -56.43
C LYS A 13 -34.79 -2.01 -57.42
N PRO A 14 -35.02 -3.28 -57.00
CA PRO A 14 -34.71 -4.43 -57.82
C PRO A 14 -35.62 -4.43 -59.06
N LYS A 15 -35.03 -4.53 -60.24
CA LYS A 15 -35.74 -4.53 -61.53
C LYS A 15 -36.17 -5.93 -62.04
N GLY A 16 -36.18 -6.94 -61.15
CA GLY A 16 -36.57 -8.29 -61.48
C GLY A 16 -36.67 -9.20 -60.26
N MET A 17 -37.43 -10.28 -60.39
CA MET A 17 -37.68 -11.24 -59.31
C MET A 17 -36.36 -11.83 -58.69
N GLN A 18 -35.37 -12.09 -59.52
CA GLN A 18 -34.07 -12.60 -59.12
C GLN A 18 -33.27 -11.62 -58.26
N SER A 19 -33.30 -10.32 -58.60
CA SER A 19 -32.66 -9.25 -57.80
C SER A 19 -33.33 -9.02 -56.45
N THR A 20 -34.66 -9.19 -56.36
CA THR A 20 -35.41 -9.09 -55.11
C THR A 20 -35.05 -10.20 -54.13
N VAL A 21 -34.96 -11.44 -54.65
CA VAL A 21 -34.56 -12.61 -53.86
C VAL A 21 -33.11 -12.48 -53.33
N MET A 22 -32.17 -12.06 -54.18
CA MET A 22 -30.78 -11.81 -53.78
C MET A 22 -30.67 -10.76 -52.71
N LEU A 23 -31.42 -9.67 -52.84
CA LEU A 23 -31.43 -8.57 -51.85
C LEU A 23 -32.03 -9.00 -50.54
N ALA A 24 -33.10 -9.78 -50.52
CA ALA A 24 -33.70 -10.36 -49.34
C ALA A 24 -32.74 -11.30 -48.58
N PHE A 25 -32.07 -12.21 -49.32
CA PHE A 25 -31.07 -13.10 -48.74
C PHE A 25 -29.88 -12.35 -48.15
N SER A 26 -29.37 -11.34 -48.85
CA SER A 26 -28.27 -10.49 -48.36
C SER A 26 -28.67 -9.74 -47.09
N LEU A 27 -29.88 -9.18 -46.99
CA LEU A 27 -30.39 -8.50 -45.83
C LEU A 27 -30.53 -9.44 -44.63
N ILE A 28 -31.07 -10.63 -44.85
CA ILE A 28 -31.19 -11.66 -43.79
C ILE A 28 -29.80 -12.08 -43.29
N SER A 29 -28.87 -12.35 -44.20
CA SER A 29 -27.51 -12.75 -43.86
C SER A 29 -26.79 -11.66 -43.02
N VAL A 30 -26.87 -10.40 -43.45
CA VAL A 30 -26.29 -9.26 -42.70
C VAL A 30 -26.95 -9.09 -41.37
N SER A 31 -28.28 -9.26 -41.25
CA SER A 31 -29.01 -9.17 -39.98
C SER A 31 -28.58 -10.25 -38.99
N ILE A 32 -28.45 -11.50 -39.48
CA ILE A 32 -27.97 -12.61 -38.64
C ILE A 32 -26.52 -12.34 -38.15
N MET A 33 -25.64 -11.86 -39.01
CA MET A 33 -24.28 -11.54 -38.69
C MET A 33 -24.17 -10.42 -37.64
N LEU A 34 -25.03 -9.38 -37.75
CA LEU A 34 -25.12 -8.30 -36.77
C LEU A 34 -25.61 -8.82 -35.42
N ILE A 35 -26.67 -9.64 -35.39
CA ILE A 35 -27.20 -10.21 -34.15
C ILE A 35 -26.13 -11.09 -33.48
N LEU A 36 -25.48 -11.96 -34.23
CA LEU A 36 -24.38 -12.79 -33.70
C LEU A 36 -23.24 -11.94 -33.16
N GLY A 37 -22.84 -10.88 -33.87
CA GLY A 37 -21.80 -9.96 -33.43
C GLY A 37 -22.16 -9.26 -32.11
N VAL A 38 -23.38 -8.78 -31.97
CA VAL A 38 -23.86 -8.14 -30.72
C VAL A 38 -23.90 -9.15 -29.58
N VAL A 39 -24.44 -10.35 -29.80
CA VAL A 39 -24.50 -11.40 -28.76
C VAL A 39 -23.10 -11.82 -28.32
N MET A 40 -22.18 -12.04 -29.27
CA MET A 40 -20.77 -12.36 -28.98
C MET A 40 -20.10 -11.25 -28.19
N TYR A 41 -20.28 -9.98 -28.60
CA TYR A 41 -19.74 -8.83 -27.89
C TYR A 41 -20.25 -8.74 -26.45
N MET A 42 -21.57 -8.90 -26.24
CA MET A 42 -22.15 -8.88 -24.89
C MET A 42 -21.63 -10.02 -24.02
N LYS A 43 -21.54 -11.24 -24.56
CA LYS A 43 -21.00 -12.40 -23.83
C LYS A 43 -19.52 -12.23 -23.51
N PHE A 44 -18.72 -11.79 -24.46
CA PHE A 44 -17.29 -11.54 -24.27
C PHE A 44 -17.04 -10.43 -23.25
N SER A 45 -17.78 -9.31 -23.34
CA SER A 45 -17.67 -8.21 -22.39
C SER A 45 -18.02 -8.64 -20.97
N ALA A 46 -19.11 -9.41 -20.80
CA ALA A 46 -19.51 -9.93 -19.48
C ALA A 46 -18.47 -10.90 -18.90
N LEU A 47 -17.94 -11.81 -19.73
CA LEU A 47 -16.92 -12.77 -19.30
C LEU A 47 -15.61 -12.06 -18.91
N SER A 48 -15.16 -11.12 -19.73
CA SER A 48 -13.96 -10.34 -19.47
C SER A 48 -14.06 -9.51 -18.17
N GLN A 49 -15.24 -8.94 -17.88
CA GLN A 49 -15.46 -8.24 -16.60
C GLN A 49 -15.40 -9.21 -15.41
N GLN A 50 -16.00 -10.40 -15.55
CA GLN A 50 -16.00 -11.39 -14.47
C GLN A 50 -14.59 -11.91 -14.17
N GLU A 51 -13.80 -12.23 -15.22
CA GLU A 51 -12.40 -12.61 -15.06
C GLU A 51 -11.57 -11.52 -14.39
N MET A 52 -11.75 -10.24 -14.79
CA MET A 52 -11.03 -9.11 -14.19
C MET A 52 -11.36 -8.95 -12.70
N ILE A 53 -12.63 -9.10 -12.29
CA ILE A 53 -13.03 -9.03 -10.89
C ILE A 53 -12.37 -10.17 -10.11
N GLN A 54 -12.43 -11.40 -10.62
CA GLN A 54 -11.86 -12.56 -9.96
C GLN A 54 -10.33 -12.46 -9.81
N ASP A 55 -9.63 -11.98 -10.83
CA ASP A 55 -8.19 -11.74 -10.78
C ASP A 55 -7.84 -10.67 -9.76
N THR A 56 -8.64 -9.61 -9.68
CA THR A 56 -8.46 -8.53 -8.72
C THR A 56 -8.68 -9.03 -7.28
N ASP A 57 -9.74 -9.79 -7.04
CA ASP A 57 -10.02 -10.37 -5.72
C ASP A 57 -8.87 -11.28 -5.27
N THR A 58 -8.33 -12.10 -6.17
CA THR A 58 -7.18 -12.95 -5.87
C THR A 58 -5.93 -12.13 -5.52
N LEU A 59 -5.66 -11.07 -6.27
CA LEU A 59 -4.51 -10.18 -6.01
C LEU A 59 -4.69 -9.40 -4.70
N MET A 60 -5.91 -8.99 -4.37
CA MET A 60 -6.21 -8.31 -3.11
C MET A 60 -6.03 -9.26 -1.92
N GLU A 61 -6.46 -10.51 -2.04
CA GLU A 61 -6.23 -11.51 -0.99
C GLU A 61 -4.75 -11.80 -0.77
N GLN A 62 -3.98 -11.99 -1.84
CA GLN A 62 -2.52 -12.12 -1.74
C GLN A 62 -1.87 -10.89 -1.11
N THR A 63 -2.40 -9.69 -1.38
CA THR A 63 -1.88 -8.45 -0.78
C THR A 63 -2.20 -8.40 0.71
N ARG A 64 -3.40 -8.85 1.11
CA ARG A 64 -3.80 -8.95 2.52
C ARG A 64 -2.89 -9.91 3.28
N GLU A 65 -2.66 -11.12 2.75
CA GLU A 65 -1.76 -12.11 3.36
C GLU A 65 -0.34 -11.56 3.51
N ARG A 66 0.17 -10.90 2.48
CA ARG A 66 1.52 -10.29 2.52
C ARG A 66 1.62 -9.16 3.54
N LEU A 67 0.58 -8.34 3.67
CA LEU A 67 0.55 -7.28 4.68
C LEU A 67 0.53 -7.87 6.09
N GLU A 68 -0.26 -8.92 6.30
CA GLU A 68 -0.34 -9.63 7.58
C GLU A 68 1.02 -10.25 7.97
N GLU A 69 1.66 -11.00 7.05
CA GLU A 69 3.03 -11.53 7.25
C GLU A 69 4.02 -10.41 7.60
N TYR A 70 3.88 -9.26 6.96
CA TYR A 70 4.74 -8.11 7.17
C TYR A 70 4.57 -7.50 8.58
N LEU A 71 3.34 -7.35 9.05
CA LEU A 71 3.05 -6.84 10.39
C LEU A 71 3.50 -7.84 11.48
N ILE A 72 3.34 -9.14 11.24
CA ILE A 72 3.84 -10.20 12.13
C ILE A 72 5.37 -10.14 12.20
N ALA A 73 6.06 -9.98 11.07
CA ALA A 73 7.52 -9.86 11.05
C ALA A 73 8.01 -8.62 11.82
N MET A 74 7.33 -7.47 11.69
CA MET A 74 7.63 -6.27 12.49
C MET A 74 7.55 -6.55 13.99
N ARG A 75 6.48 -7.20 14.41
CA ARG A 75 6.29 -7.57 15.82
C ARG A 75 7.39 -8.50 16.31
N GLN A 76 7.72 -9.54 15.54
CA GLN A 76 8.79 -10.48 15.88
C GLN A 76 10.15 -9.80 16.01
N ILE A 77 10.46 -8.85 15.11
CA ILE A 77 11.68 -8.04 15.20
C ILE A 77 11.67 -7.20 16.49
N SER A 78 10.57 -6.50 16.76
CA SER A 78 10.42 -5.70 17.99
C SER A 78 10.61 -6.54 19.24
N ASP A 79 9.94 -7.69 19.34
CA ASP A 79 10.07 -8.62 20.46
C ASP A 79 11.50 -9.15 20.59
N THR A 80 12.15 -9.49 19.46
CA THR A 80 13.54 -9.97 19.46
C THR A 80 14.51 -8.90 19.95
N VAL A 81 14.36 -7.66 19.48
CA VAL A 81 15.18 -6.54 19.96
C VAL A 81 14.94 -6.29 21.43
N TYR A 82 13.71 -6.28 21.90
CA TYR A 82 13.40 -6.03 23.30
C TYR A 82 13.95 -7.12 24.21
N TYR A 83 13.61 -8.39 23.98
CA TYR A 83 13.96 -9.47 24.88
C TYR A 83 15.43 -9.89 24.81
N ASN A 84 16.04 -9.90 23.62
CA ASN A 84 17.39 -10.44 23.43
C ASN A 84 18.49 -9.37 23.44
N VAL A 85 18.12 -8.09 23.23
CA VAL A 85 19.10 -7.02 23.15
C VAL A 85 18.90 -6.01 24.27
N ILE A 86 17.70 -5.45 24.44
CA ILE A 86 17.47 -4.36 25.39
C ILE A 86 17.44 -4.87 26.82
N LYS A 87 16.60 -5.86 27.12
CA LYS A 87 16.32 -6.33 28.48
C LYS A 87 17.54 -6.91 29.20
N GLU A 88 18.48 -7.48 28.45
CA GLU A 88 19.67 -8.14 29.01
C GLU A 88 20.88 -7.20 29.14
N ASN A 89 20.79 -5.97 28.62
CA ASN A 89 21.95 -5.07 28.55
C ASN A 89 21.64 -3.69 29.13
N ASP A 90 22.67 -3.03 29.64
CA ASP A 90 22.64 -1.66 30.12
C ASP A 90 23.09 -0.72 29.01
N LEU A 91 22.31 0.36 28.77
CA LEU A 91 22.60 1.37 27.73
C LEU A 91 23.93 2.07 27.94
N SER A 92 24.35 2.24 29.20
CA SER A 92 25.59 2.90 29.54
C SER A 92 26.81 1.96 29.57
N ALA A 93 26.61 0.66 29.29
CA ALA A 93 27.70 -0.29 29.23
C ALA A 93 28.65 0.03 28.07
N GLN A 94 29.96 0.06 28.36
CA GLN A 94 30.99 0.39 27.36
C GLN A 94 31.20 -0.70 26.29
N ASP A 95 30.52 -1.86 26.41
CA ASP A 95 30.75 -3.03 25.58
C ASP A 95 29.97 -3.03 24.24
N ASN A 96 29.19 -1.99 23.96
CA ASN A 96 28.40 -1.80 22.74
C ASN A 96 27.50 -3.00 22.38
N LYS A 97 27.11 -3.85 23.33
CA LYS A 97 26.31 -5.06 23.06
C LYS A 97 24.95 -4.73 22.44
N ILE A 98 24.31 -3.64 22.88
CA ILE A 98 23.03 -3.22 22.31
C ILE A 98 23.20 -2.91 20.82
N GLN A 99 24.20 -2.11 20.47
CA GLN A 99 24.48 -1.77 19.06
C GLN A 99 24.82 -3.01 18.23
N GLN A 100 25.65 -3.92 18.77
CA GLN A 100 25.98 -5.17 18.09
C GLN A 100 24.78 -6.09 17.90
N GLY A 101 23.94 -6.24 18.92
CA GLY A 101 22.71 -7.02 18.86
C GLY A 101 21.71 -6.45 17.84
N MET A 102 21.50 -5.14 17.83
CA MET A 102 20.67 -4.45 16.85
C MET A 102 21.22 -4.61 15.43
N ASN A 103 22.53 -4.53 15.23
CA ASN A 103 23.17 -4.71 13.93
C ASN A 103 22.95 -6.12 13.39
N ILE A 104 23.09 -7.17 14.21
CA ILE A 104 22.82 -8.54 13.80
C ILE A 104 21.37 -8.71 13.32
N ILE A 105 20.40 -8.17 14.07
CA ILE A 105 19.00 -8.25 13.72
C ILE A 105 18.72 -7.44 12.44
N TYR A 106 19.31 -6.26 12.30
CA TYR A 106 19.17 -5.42 11.13
C TYR A 106 19.73 -6.10 9.87
N GLU A 107 20.94 -6.60 9.91
CA GLU A 107 21.56 -7.27 8.76
C GLU A 107 20.82 -8.56 8.36
N ALA A 108 20.31 -9.32 9.32
CA ALA A 108 19.48 -10.50 9.03
C ALA A 108 18.16 -10.16 8.33
N ASN A 109 17.63 -8.96 8.52
CA ASN A 109 16.33 -8.53 8.01
C ASN A 109 16.42 -7.35 7.01
N ARG A 110 17.60 -7.03 6.52
CA ARG A 110 17.93 -5.88 5.67
C ARG A 110 17.07 -5.75 4.40
N SER A 111 16.49 -6.85 3.91
CA SER A 111 15.67 -6.85 2.69
C SER A 111 14.34 -6.10 2.85
N TYR A 112 13.84 -5.96 4.08
CA TYR A 112 12.58 -5.31 4.38
C TYR A 112 12.62 -4.40 5.61
N LEU A 113 13.64 -4.51 6.46
CA LEU A 113 13.86 -3.63 7.61
C LEU A 113 14.63 -2.39 7.17
N ARG A 114 14.11 -1.20 7.49
CA ARG A 114 14.74 0.07 7.14
C ARG A 114 15.58 0.63 8.28
N SER A 115 15.02 0.64 9.47
CA SER A 115 15.73 1.09 10.66
C SER A 115 15.14 0.48 11.94
N ILE A 116 15.98 0.40 12.97
CA ILE A 116 15.61 0.14 14.34
C ILE A 116 16.19 1.28 15.17
N ALA A 117 15.42 1.89 16.05
CA ALA A 117 15.90 2.96 16.91
C ALA A 117 15.32 2.86 18.31
N ILE A 118 16.13 3.21 19.30
CA ILE A 118 15.75 3.27 20.71
C ILE A 118 15.88 4.71 21.16
N TYR A 119 14.81 5.26 21.70
CA TYR A 119 14.74 6.59 22.27
C TYR A 119 14.47 6.51 23.77
N ASN A 120 14.97 7.47 24.54
CA ASN A 120 14.53 7.64 25.91
C ASN A 120 13.17 8.38 25.97
N ASP A 121 12.62 8.53 27.16
CA ASP A 121 11.36 9.25 27.43
C ASP A 121 11.39 10.74 27.06
N TYR A 122 12.58 11.33 26.90
CA TYR A 122 12.78 12.70 26.43
C TYR A 122 13.00 12.81 24.92
N GLY A 123 12.83 11.71 24.16
CA GLY A 123 13.00 11.69 22.70
C GLY A 123 14.45 11.74 22.22
N SER A 124 15.43 11.55 23.12
CA SER A 124 16.84 11.48 22.72
C SER A 124 17.16 10.08 22.18
N LEU A 125 17.86 10.04 21.05
CA LEU A 125 18.31 8.78 20.43
C LEU A 125 19.39 8.13 21.29
N MET A 126 19.16 6.88 21.68
CA MET A 126 20.08 6.09 22.49
C MET A 126 20.89 5.10 21.62
N ALA A 127 20.24 4.45 20.69
CA ALA A 127 20.88 3.55 19.72
C ALA A 127 20.05 3.49 18.43
N ALA A 128 20.70 3.27 17.28
CA ALA A 128 20.03 3.08 16.00
C ALA A 128 20.83 2.17 15.06
N GLU A 129 20.11 1.41 14.24
CA GLU A 129 20.63 0.67 13.11
C GLU A 129 19.75 0.90 11.85
N PRO A 130 20.35 1.23 10.69
CA PRO A 130 21.80 1.49 10.51
C PRO A 130 22.25 2.70 11.33
N VAL A 131 23.52 2.73 11.72
CA VAL A 131 24.10 3.89 12.38
C VAL A 131 24.02 5.08 11.41
N ALA A 132 23.12 6.00 11.70
CA ALA A 132 22.88 7.18 10.88
C ALA A 132 22.74 8.43 11.78
N SER A 133 23.08 9.57 11.23
CA SER A 133 22.86 10.82 11.92
C SER A 133 21.36 11.12 11.98
N GLN A 134 20.86 11.35 13.19
CA GLN A 134 19.53 11.90 13.35
C GLN A 134 19.49 13.33 12.82
N LYS A 135 18.45 13.69 12.09
CA LYS A 135 18.27 15.06 11.59
C LYS A 135 18.12 16.03 12.76
N GLU A 136 18.81 17.16 12.69
CA GLU A 136 18.77 18.18 13.74
C GLU A 136 17.36 18.73 13.99
N ASP A 137 16.54 18.80 12.94
CA ASP A 137 15.14 19.27 13.01
C ASP A 137 14.11 18.15 13.33
N SER A 138 14.57 16.96 13.70
CA SER A 138 13.67 15.87 14.05
C SER A 138 13.09 16.07 15.43
N ASP A 139 11.92 16.67 15.52
CA ASP A 139 11.15 16.80 16.74
C ASP A 139 10.48 15.46 17.08
N VAL A 140 11.24 14.57 17.75
CA VAL A 140 10.80 13.21 18.10
C VAL A 140 9.63 13.21 19.06
N ILE A 141 9.65 14.11 20.05
CA ILE A 141 8.65 14.15 21.11
C ILE A 141 7.25 14.44 20.54
N HIS A 142 7.15 15.30 19.54
CA HIS A 142 5.88 15.66 18.90
C HIS A 142 5.49 14.73 17.73
N GLN A 143 6.30 13.72 17.43
CA GLN A 143 5.90 12.70 16.45
C GLN A 143 4.73 11.85 16.95
N SER A 144 3.75 11.60 16.09
CA SER A 144 2.53 10.88 16.45
C SER A 144 2.80 9.46 16.97
N TRP A 145 3.79 8.78 16.41
CA TRP A 145 4.19 7.43 16.84
C TRP A 145 4.80 7.43 18.25
N PHE A 146 5.59 8.47 18.60
CA PHE A 146 6.20 8.61 19.92
C PHE A 146 5.14 8.92 20.99
N GLN A 147 4.26 9.89 20.71
CA GLN A 147 3.15 10.26 21.60
C GLN A 147 2.18 9.07 21.83
N LYS A 148 1.88 8.30 20.80
CA LYS A 148 1.05 7.11 20.93
C LYS A 148 1.73 6.03 21.73
N ALA A 149 3.04 5.80 21.57
CA ALA A 149 3.77 4.84 22.36
C ALA A 149 3.75 5.19 23.85
N ILE A 150 4.05 6.44 24.22
CA ILE A 150 4.11 6.85 25.63
C ILE A 150 2.71 7.02 26.23
N GLY A 151 1.73 7.51 25.48
CA GLY A 151 0.42 7.92 26.00
C GLY A 151 -0.66 6.85 26.00
N ALA A 152 -0.46 5.69 25.40
CA ALA A 152 -1.52 4.71 25.22
C ALA A 152 -1.42 3.50 26.16
N VAL A 153 -2.60 2.89 26.36
CA VAL A 153 -2.75 1.65 27.15
C VAL A 153 -2.24 0.43 26.37
N GLU A 154 -2.16 0.53 25.04
CA GLU A 154 -1.68 -0.53 24.17
C GLU A 154 -0.16 -0.47 24.01
N ASN A 155 0.51 -1.59 24.19
CA ASN A 155 1.96 -1.66 24.20
C ASN A 155 2.62 -1.49 22.84
N MET A 156 1.86 -1.58 21.73
CA MET A 156 2.38 -1.52 20.35
C MET A 156 1.48 -0.68 19.45
N HIS A 157 2.08 0.18 18.65
CA HIS A 157 1.38 1.02 17.68
C HIS A 157 1.98 0.90 16.31
N PHE A 158 1.13 0.60 15.33
CA PHE A 158 1.49 0.68 13.91
C PHE A 158 1.11 2.05 13.35
N SER A 159 2.04 2.68 12.63
CA SER A 159 1.72 3.90 11.88
C SER A 159 1.17 3.56 10.50
N THR A 160 0.42 4.48 9.92
CA THR A 160 0.16 4.45 8.47
C THR A 160 1.47 4.73 7.71
N PRO A 161 1.60 4.27 6.45
CA PRO A 161 2.79 4.54 5.66
C PRO A 161 3.09 6.03 5.56
N HIS A 162 4.34 6.39 5.81
CA HIS A 162 4.84 7.75 5.77
C HIS A 162 6.27 7.79 5.25
N ILE A 163 6.75 8.97 4.94
CA ILE A 163 8.15 9.16 4.54
C ILE A 163 9.00 9.19 5.82
N GLN A 164 10.03 8.34 5.84
CA GLN A 164 11.00 8.35 6.93
C GLN A 164 11.70 9.72 6.96
N ASN A 165 11.61 10.43 8.08
CA ASN A 165 12.10 11.79 8.26
C ASN A 165 13.05 11.98 9.45
N LEU A 166 13.37 10.90 10.18
CA LEU A 166 14.17 10.96 11.40
C LEU A 166 15.68 10.95 11.13
N PHE A 167 16.11 10.20 10.11
CA PHE A 167 17.51 9.98 9.80
C PHE A 167 17.89 10.59 8.46
N ASP A 168 19.15 11.03 8.35
CA ASP A 168 19.71 11.46 7.10
C ASP A 168 19.91 10.25 6.17
N ASP A 169 19.27 10.29 5.01
CA ASP A 169 19.48 9.30 3.95
C ASP A 169 20.53 9.84 2.97
N ALA A 170 21.69 9.16 2.93
CA ALA A 170 22.75 9.51 2.00
C ALA A 170 22.31 9.45 0.52
N THR A 171 21.28 8.67 0.22
CA THR A 171 20.73 8.53 -1.14
C THR A 171 19.75 9.64 -1.51
N ARG A 172 19.33 10.48 -0.55
CA ARG A 172 18.28 11.51 -0.71
C ARG A 172 16.97 10.99 -1.33
N GLN A 173 16.70 9.71 -1.24
CA GLN A 173 15.46 9.12 -1.73
C GLN A 173 14.41 9.15 -0.62
N HIS A 174 13.20 9.58 -0.98
CA HIS A 174 12.06 9.47 -0.08
C HIS A 174 11.71 7.98 0.14
N CYS A 175 12.05 7.46 1.29
CA CYS A 175 11.75 6.09 1.66
C CYS A 175 10.42 6.03 2.40
N TRP A 176 9.45 5.31 1.83
CA TRP A 176 8.18 5.04 2.49
C TRP A 176 8.33 3.88 3.45
N VAL A 177 7.94 4.11 4.70
CA VAL A 177 8.00 3.12 5.77
C VAL A 177 6.66 2.96 6.46
N ILE A 178 6.45 1.78 7.04
CA ILE A 178 5.49 1.55 8.12
C ILE A 178 6.32 1.43 9.39
N SER A 179 5.94 2.15 10.44
CA SER A 179 6.64 2.10 11.73
C SER A 179 5.80 1.37 12.77
N LEU A 180 6.46 0.52 13.53
CA LEU A 180 5.98 -0.01 14.79
C LEU A 180 6.69 0.72 15.92
N SER A 181 5.94 1.29 16.86
CA SER A 181 6.48 1.89 18.06
C SER A 181 5.90 1.23 19.31
N CYS A 182 6.74 1.00 20.30
CA CYS A 182 6.32 0.46 21.59
C CYS A 182 7.16 1.03 22.72
N VAL A 183 6.54 1.12 23.91
CA VAL A 183 7.26 1.43 25.15
C VAL A 183 8.08 0.21 25.54
N VAL A 184 9.30 0.47 26.00
CA VAL A 184 10.25 -0.55 26.46
C VAL A 184 10.88 -0.10 27.79
N ASP A 185 11.12 -1.07 28.66
CA ASP A 185 11.90 -0.85 29.86
C ASP A 185 13.38 -0.97 29.53
N LEU A 186 14.11 0.09 29.75
CA LEU A 186 15.54 0.22 29.53
C LEU A 186 16.28 0.18 30.86
N THR A 187 17.55 -0.15 30.83
CA THR A 187 18.46 0.01 31.97
C THR A 187 19.55 1.00 31.59
N ASP A 188 19.72 2.08 32.35
CA ASP A 188 20.79 3.04 32.19
C ASP A 188 21.52 3.22 33.54
N LYS A 189 22.81 2.93 33.56
CA LYS A 189 23.64 2.95 34.81
C LYS A 189 23.04 2.14 35.96
N GLY A 190 22.46 0.98 35.63
CA GLY A 190 21.80 0.09 36.58
C GLY A 190 20.44 0.60 37.09
N VAL A 191 19.91 1.69 36.55
CA VAL A 191 18.60 2.24 36.91
C VAL A 191 17.60 1.95 35.80
N PRO A 192 16.40 1.43 36.12
CA PRO A 192 15.34 1.26 35.12
C PRO A 192 14.84 2.63 34.68
N VAL A 193 14.76 2.80 33.35
CA VAL A 193 14.22 3.98 32.67
C VAL A 193 13.27 3.56 31.59
N THR A 194 12.29 4.40 31.27
CA THR A 194 11.35 4.14 30.19
C THR A 194 11.91 4.67 28.86
N GLY A 195 11.71 3.91 27.78
CA GLY A 195 12.06 4.35 26.44
C GLY A 195 11.04 3.93 25.41
N VAL A 196 11.32 4.28 24.17
CA VAL A 196 10.50 3.90 23.00
C VAL A 196 11.39 3.19 21.98
N LEU A 197 11.00 1.98 21.63
CA LEU A 197 11.55 1.24 20.51
C LEU A 197 10.76 1.58 19.24
N LEU A 198 11.45 1.97 18.20
CA LEU A 198 10.90 2.23 16.86
C LEU A 198 11.50 1.22 15.88
N VAL A 199 10.65 0.55 15.12
CA VAL A 199 11.02 -0.37 14.04
C VAL A 199 10.38 0.12 12.75
N ASP A 200 11.19 0.54 11.79
CA ASP A 200 10.74 1.01 10.47
C ASP A 200 10.96 -0.07 9.43
N MET A 201 9.90 -0.45 8.73
CA MET A 201 10.00 -1.39 7.62
C MET A 201 9.67 -0.73 6.28
N ASP A 202 10.37 -1.16 5.22
CA ASP A 202 10.23 -0.65 3.86
C ASP A 202 8.88 -1.01 3.25
N PHE A 203 8.04 -0.02 2.97
CA PHE A 203 6.73 -0.21 2.37
C PHE A 203 6.75 -0.43 0.84
N SER A 204 7.91 -0.34 0.20
CA SER A 204 8.01 -0.41 -1.27
C SER A 204 7.54 -1.74 -1.86
N GLY A 205 7.71 -2.85 -1.14
CA GLY A 205 7.24 -4.17 -1.56
C GLY A 205 5.73 -4.22 -1.73
N ILE A 206 5.00 -3.80 -0.71
CA ILE A 206 3.53 -3.73 -0.71
C ILE A 206 3.04 -2.71 -1.74
N SER A 207 3.66 -1.54 -1.77
CA SER A 207 3.34 -0.49 -2.74
C SER A 207 3.45 -0.97 -4.18
N ARG A 208 4.49 -1.73 -4.53
CA ARG A 208 4.64 -2.31 -5.88
C ARG A 208 3.54 -3.33 -6.23
N MET A 209 3.10 -4.15 -5.27
CA MET A 209 1.99 -5.08 -5.51
C MET A 209 0.69 -4.32 -5.81
N LEU A 210 0.34 -3.35 -4.99
CA LEU A 210 -0.85 -2.53 -5.17
C LEU A 210 -0.78 -1.67 -6.45
N GLN A 211 0.41 -1.23 -6.84
CA GLN A 211 0.62 -0.54 -8.10
C GLN A 211 0.34 -1.46 -9.32
N ARG A 212 0.71 -2.73 -9.27
CA ARG A 212 0.37 -3.71 -10.33
C ARG A 212 -1.13 -3.91 -10.47
N ILE A 213 -1.86 -4.02 -9.36
CA ILE A 213 -3.33 -4.10 -9.38
C ILE A 213 -3.92 -2.86 -10.06
N ASN A 214 -3.44 -1.68 -9.69
CA ASN A 214 -3.90 -0.42 -10.28
C ASN A 214 -3.53 -0.26 -11.76
N SER A 215 -2.40 -0.79 -12.22
CA SER A 215 -2.02 -0.74 -13.64
C SER A 215 -2.99 -1.55 -14.50
N ASN A 216 -3.42 -2.71 -14.02
CA ASN A 216 -4.39 -3.56 -14.72
C ASN A 216 -5.82 -2.97 -14.73
N ALA A 217 -6.18 -2.23 -13.67
CA ALA A 217 -7.50 -1.60 -13.56
C ALA A 217 -7.63 -0.26 -14.30
N SER A 218 -6.51 0.39 -14.64
CA SER A 218 -6.48 1.74 -15.25
C SER A 218 -7.17 1.83 -16.60
N ASP A 219 -7.20 0.76 -17.38
CA ASP A 219 -7.82 0.74 -18.71
C ASP A 219 -9.34 1.00 -18.66
N ASN A 220 -9.97 0.77 -17.51
CA ASN A 220 -11.41 0.99 -17.27
C ASN A 220 -11.72 2.23 -16.43
N GLY A 221 -10.74 3.08 -16.13
CA GLY A 221 -10.91 4.26 -15.30
C GLY A 221 -11.10 3.93 -13.80
N GLN A 222 -10.97 2.67 -13.41
CA GLN A 222 -11.06 2.21 -12.04
C GLN A 222 -9.68 2.28 -11.35
N TYR A 223 -9.68 2.42 -10.03
CA TYR A 223 -8.47 2.29 -9.23
C TYR A 223 -8.82 1.74 -7.84
N TYR A 224 -7.83 1.11 -7.24
CA TYR A 224 -7.91 0.54 -5.92
C TYR A 224 -6.99 1.29 -4.96
N TYR A 225 -7.46 1.49 -3.76
CA TYR A 225 -6.67 2.02 -2.66
C TYR A 225 -6.91 1.21 -1.39
N LEU A 226 -5.97 1.25 -0.47
CA LEU A 226 -6.04 0.56 0.81
C LEU A 226 -6.15 1.59 1.93
N CYS A 227 -7.10 1.40 2.83
CA CYS A 227 -7.27 2.20 4.03
C CYS A 227 -7.44 1.31 5.26
N ASP A 228 -7.17 1.86 6.43
CA ASP A 228 -7.48 1.23 7.70
C ASP A 228 -8.97 1.36 8.05
N SER A 229 -9.39 0.72 9.13
CA SER A 229 -10.77 0.79 9.62
C SER A 229 -11.22 2.21 10.04
N ASN A 230 -10.28 3.14 10.25
CA ASN A 230 -10.54 4.52 10.60
C ASN A 230 -10.58 5.46 9.39
N GLY A 231 -10.35 4.91 8.17
CA GLY A 231 -10.27 5.67 6.93
C GLY A 231 -8.90 6.29 6.66
N GLY A 232 -7.88 5.94 7.44
CA GLY A 232 -6.48 6.32 7.16
C GLY A 232 -5.97 5.63 5.90
N ILE A 233 -5.44 6.40 4.95
CA ILE A 233 -4.94 5.86 3.69
C ILE A 233 -3.63 5.12 3.93
N ILE A 234 -3.62 3.81 3.68
CA ILE A 234 -2.42 2.97 3.71
C ILE A 234 -1.71 3.02 2.36
N TYR A 235 -2.47 2.91 1.27
CA TYR A 235 -1.93 3.02 -0.09
C TYR A 235 -2.93 3.71 -1.03
N HIS A 236 -2.43 4.59 -1.86
CA HIS A 236 -3.19 5.21 -2.94
C HIS A 236 -2.28 5.50 -4.13
N LYS A 237 -2.80 5.42 -5.37
CA LYS A 237 -2.03 5.75 -6.59
C LYS A 237 -1.51 7.21 -6.59
N LYS A 238 -2.14 8.11 -5.82
CA LYS A 238 -1.74 9.51 -5.63
C LYS A 238 -1.18 9.76 -4.23
N GLN A 239 -0.46 8.79 -3.64
CA GLN A 239 0.03 8.83 -2.26
C GLN A 239 0.77 10.13 -1.93
N MET A 240 1.65 10.60 -2.82
CA MET A 240 2.40 11.85 -2.64
C MET A 240 1.48 13.08 -2.54
N GLN A 241 0.39 13.11 -3.32
CA GLN A 241 -0.56 14.22 -3.29
C GLN A 241 -1.42 14.20 -2.01
N ILE A 242 -1.71 13.02 -1.49
CA ILE A 242 -2.43 12.84 -0.24
C ILE A 242 -1.54 13.26 0.94
N SER A 243 -0.30 12.81 0.99
CA SER A 243 0.64 13.18 2.06
C SER A 243 0.98 14.66 2.10
N SER A 244 0.97 15.33 0.94
CA SER A 244 1.15 16.79 0.84
C SER A 244 -0.14 17.61 1.05
N GLY A 245 -1.30 16.95 1.28
CA GLY A 245 -2.59 17.60 1.48
C GLY A 245 -3.22 18.19 0.21
N ILE A 246 -2.62 17.98 -0.97
CA ILE A 246 -3.11 18.48 -2.26
C ILE A 246 -4.36 17.71 -2.72
N PHE A 247 -4.45 16.43 -2.39
CA PHE A 247 -5.57 15.57 -2.75
C PHE A 247 -6.15 14.88 -1.51
N ARG A 248 -7.48 14.78 -1.45
CA ARG A 248 -8.20 13.99 -0.44
C ARG A 248 -9.10 12.99 -1.13
N GLU A 249 -9.04 11.74 -0.69
CA GLU A 249 -9.98 10.71 -1.13
C GLU A 249 -11.27 10.80 -0.33
N ASN A 250 -12.40 10.51 -1.01
CA ASN A 250 -13.69 10.43 -0.32
C ASN A 250 -13.91 9.02 0.23
N ASN A 251 -13.60 8.82 1.50
CA ASN A 251 -13.68 7.53 2.19
C ASN A 251 -15.08 7.18 2.73
N VAL A 252 -16.13 7.87 2.27
CA VAL A 252 -17.51 7.62 2.73
C VAL A 252 -17.92 6.16 2.50
N ALA A 253 -17.52 5.57 1.37
CA ALA A 253 -17.79 4.17 1.08
C ALA A 253 -17.02 3.20 2.02
N ALA A 254 -15.80 3.53 2.43
CA ALA A 254 -15.03 2.72 3.37
C ALA A 254 -15.63 2.74 4.79
N ALA A 255 -16.29 3.82 5.17
CA ALA A 255 -17.03 3.90 6.43
C ALA A 255 -18.30 3.04 6.46
N ALA A 256 -18.89 2.72 5.31
CA ALA A 256 -20.09 1.88 5.18
C ALA A 256 -19.82 0.38 5.40
N TYR A 257 -18.57 -0.07 5.42
CA TYR A 257 -18.18 -1.47 5.69
C TYR A 257 -17.80 -1.73 7.16
N ARG A 258 -18.17 -0.83 8.07
CA ARG A 258 -17.89 -0.96 9.51
C ARG A 258 -18.92 -1.75 10.31
N ASP A 259 -19.97 -2.21 9.67
CA ASP A 259 -21.04 -3.02 10.29
C ASP A 259 -20.88 -4.51 10.02
#